data_d8eafec1eaaa665bc91aa86be8c65cf1
#
_entry.id   d8eafec1eaaa665bc91aa86be8c65cf1
#
_cell.length_a   1.000
_cell.length_b   1.000
_cell.length_c   1.000
_cell.angle_alpha   90.00
_cell.angle_beta   90.00
_cell.angle_gamma   90.00
#
_symmetry.space_group_name_H-M   'P 1'
#
loop_
_entity.id
_entity.type
_entity.pdbx_description
1 polymer ?
#
loop_
_entity_poly.entity_id
_entity_poly.type
_entity_poly.pdbx_seq_one_letter_code
_entity_poly.pdbx_strand_id
1 'polypeptide(L)'
;MPKRNKNSRYIIKKIANSRMLYLFQKAHEVFPDDKTLANRYTYLARRYAQRAKIRIPIKWKKRICHNCKNFLYPGINYRVRIHSKKAKGSHVSLTCFECNKTTRYFIKLNNKK
;
A
#
# COMPACT_ATOMS: atom_id res chain seq x y z
N MET A 1 -8.52 25.85 22.66
CA MET A 1 -7.88 25.66 21.35
C MET A 1 -8.86 26.01 20.23
N PRO A 2 -8.45 26.84 19.29
CA PRO A 2 -9.35 27.15 18.17
C PRO A 2 -9.60 25.88 17.34
N LYS A 3 -10.85 25.64 17.03
CA LYS A 3 -11.23 24.55 16.13
C LYS A 3 -10.72 24.85 14.74
N ARG A 4 -10.01 23.86 14.15
CA ARG A 4 -9.56 24.01 12.77
C ARG A 4 -10.75 24.17 11.83
N ASN A 5 -10.69 25.18 10.99
CA ASN A 5 -11.67 25.40 9.95
C ASN A 5 -11.74 24.19 9.00
N LYS A 6 -12.93 23.85 8.48
CA LYS A 6 -13.11 22.79 7.50
C LYS A 6 -12.20 22.94 6.28
N ASN A 7 -11.99 24.17 5.82
CA ASN A 7 -11.10 24.47 4.70
C ASN A 7 -9.65 24.12 5.00
N SER A 8 -9.18 24.40 6.23
CA SER A 8 -7.82 24.04 6.65
C SER A 8 -7.60 22.53 6.67
N ARG A 9 -8.60 21.77 7.13
CA ARG A 9 -8.53 20.30 7.13
C ARG A 9 -8.46 19.74 5.72
N TYR A 10 -9.23 20.28 4.81
CA TYR A 10 -9.24 19.88 3.41
C TYR A 10 -7.89 20.13 2.76
N ILE A 11 -7.30 21.29 2.97
CA ILE A 11 -6.00 21.66 2.42
C ILE A 11 -4.90 20.75 2.98
N ILE A 12 -4.91 20.47 4.29
CA ILE A 12 -3.94 19.57 4.92
C ILE A 12 -4.02 18.17 4.31
N LYS A 13 -5.23 17.63 4.15
CA LYS A 13 -5.43 16.33 3.55
C LYS A 13 -4.97 16.29 2.10
N LYS A 14 -5.23 17.35 1.34
CA LYS A 14 -4.81 17.44 -0.06
C LYS A 14 -3.29 17.46 -0.19
N ILE A 15 -2.60 18.25 0.63
CA ILE A 15 -1.14 18.31 0.65
C ILE A 15 -0.55 16.96 1.06
N ALA A 16 -1.07 16.36 2.12
CA ALA A 16 -0.61 15.07 2.61
C ALA A 16 -0.80 13.97 1.55
N ASN A 17 -1.93 13.98 0.85
CA ASN A 17 -2.19 13.02 -0.22
C ASN A 17 -1.17 13.17 -1.36
N SER A 18 -0.89 14.39 -1.80
CA SER A 18 0.10 14.64 -2.84
C SER A 18 1.48 14.14 -2.44
N ARG A 19 1.91 14.42 -1.22
CA ARG A 19 3.22 13.98 -0.71
C ARG A 19 3.29 12.47 -0.54
N MET A 20 2.21 11.85 -0.05
CA MET A 20 2.13 10.40 0.10
C MET A 20 2.30 9.71 -1.26
N LEU A 21 1.56 10.15 -2.27
CA LEU A 21 1.65 9.57 -3.62
C LEU A 21 3.03 9.76 -4.23
N TYR A 22 3.62 10.94 -4.04
CA TYR A 22 4.97 11.23 -4.50
C TYR A 22 5.99 10.27 -3.87
N LEU A 23 5.89 10.05 -2.55
CA LEU A 23 6.82 9.17 -1.84
C LEU A 23 6.67 7.70 -2.27
N PHE A 24 5.46 7.23 -2.50
CA PHE A 24 5.25 5.88 -3.02
C PHE A 24 5.83 5.72 -4.42
N GLN A 25 5.64 6.71 -5.27
CA GLN A 25 6.22 6.69 -6.62
C GLN A 25 7.74 6.69 -6.57
N LYS A 26 8.34 7.49 -5.69
CA LYS A 26 9.79 7.51 -5.48
C LYS A 26 10.30 6.18 -4.93
N ALA A 27 9.56 5.56 -4.01
CA ALA A 27 9.92 4.24 -3.49
C ALA A 27 9.98 3.21 -4.62
N HIS A 28 9.01 3.24 -5.51
CA HIS A 28 8.99 2.35 -6.66
C HIS A 28 10.18 2.59 -7.59
N GLU A 29 10.52 3.84 -7.86
CA GLU A 29 11.62 4.20 -8.75
C GLU A 29 12.99 3.83 -8.19
N VAL A 30 13.21 4.00 -6.88
CA VAL A 30 14.53 3.77 -6.28
C VAL A 30 14.73 2.34 -5.78
N PHE A 31 13.68 1.54 -5.67
CA PHE A 31 13.77 0.20 -5.10
C PHE A 31 14.81 -0.69 -5.77
N PRO A 32 14.91 -0.74 -7.12
CA PRO A 32 15.92 -1.58 -7.76
C PRO A 32 17.36 -1.19 -7.41
N ASP A 33 17.60 0.10 -7.12
CA ASP A 33 18.92 0.62 -6.81
C ASP A 33 19.21 0.62 -5.31
N ASP A 34 18.22 1.00 -4.49
CA ASP A 34 18.37 1.14 -3.05
C ASP A 34 17.09 0.74 -2.33
N LYS A 35 17.03 -0.50 -1.88
CA LYS A 35 15.90 -1.07 -1.15
C LYS A 35 15.66 -0.37 0.19
N THR A 36 16.72 -0.03 0.91
CA THR A 36 16.63 0.65 2.21
C THR A 36 15.98 2.01 2.06
N LEU A 37 16.37 2.76 1.04
CA LEU A 37 15.79 4.07 0.76
C LEU A 37 14.32 3.95 0.37
N ALA A 38 13.96 2.95 -0.44
CA ALA A 38 12.56 2.69 -0.81
C ALA A 38 11.71 2.40 0.43
N ASN A 39 12.21 1.61 1.37
CA ASN A 39 11.50 1.33 2.62
C ASN A 39 11.34 2.59 3.46
N ARG A 40 12.34 3.47 3.47
CA ARG A 40 12.27 4.76 4.15
C ARG A 40 11.17 5.66 3.57
N TYR A 41 11.11 5.76 2.25
CA TYR A 41 10.06 6.54 1.58
C TYR A 41 8.68 5.97 1.87
N THR A 42 8.53 4.67 1.88
CA THR A 42 7.27 3.99 2.22
C THR A 42 6.85 4.31 3.66
N TYR A 43 7.78 4.27 4.58
CA TYR A 43 7.52 4.63 5.98
C TYR A 43 7.02 6.08 6.08
N LEU A 44 7.69 7.01 5.41
CA LEU A 44 7.29 8.42 5.44
C LEU A 44 5.90 8.62 4.81
N ALA A 45 5.61 7.93 3.71
CA ALA A 45 4.30 8.01 3.07
C ALA A 45 3.19 7.52 4.01
N ARG A 46 3.43 6.43 4.72
CA ARG A 46 2.48 5.91 5.72
C ARG A 46 2.27 6.90 6.86
N ARG A 47 3.33 7.57 7.30
CA ARG A 47 3.23 8.59 8.35
C ARG A 47 2.37 9.78 7.91
N TYR A 48 2.51 10.23 6.67
CA TYR A 48 1.64 11.29 6.13
C TYR A 48 0.17 10.85 6.13
N ALA A 49 -0.10 9.62 5.73
CA ALA A 49 -1.46 9.08 5.72
C ALA A 49 -2.05 9.02 7.13
N GLN A 50 -1.27 8.57 8.11
CA GLN A 50 -1.71 8.47 9.49
C GLN A 50 -1.99 9.84 10.10
N ARG A 51 -1.10 10.81 9.88
CA ARG A 51 -1.22 12.14 10.45
C ARG A 51 -2.42 12.91 9.90
N ALA A 52 -2.65 12.80 8.60
CA ALA A 52 -3.77 13.48 7.95
C ALA A 52 -5.06 12.68 7.99
N LYS A 53 -5.03 11.45 8.50
CA LYS A 53 -6.18 10.53 8.56
C LYS A 53 -6.78 10.29 7.18
N ILE A 54 -5.92 10.07 6.19
CA ILE A 54 -6.32 9.74 4.82
C ILE A 54 -6.03 8.26 4.54
N ARG A 55 -6.76 7.70 3.58
CA ARG A 55 -6.58 6.31 3.19
C ARG A 55 -5.48 6.19 2.15
N ILE A 56 -4.67 5.14 2.29
CA ILE A 56 -3.69 4.78 1.28
C ILE A 56 -4.44 4.13 0.12
N PRO A 57 -4.22 4.57 -1.14
CA PRO A 57 -4.84 3.92 -2.29
C PRO A 57 -4.55 2.42 -2.34
N ILE A 58 -5.50 1.63 -2.78
CA ILE A 58 -5.39 0.16 -2.83
C ILE A 58 -4.16 -0.28 -3.62
N LYS A 59 -3.84 0.42 -4.70
CA LYS A 59 -2.66 0.17 -5.52
C LYS A 59 -1.37 0.12 -4.69
N TRP A 60 -1.18 1.10 -3.80
CA TRP A 60 0.01 1.19 -2.95
C TRP A 60 -0.14 0.38 -1.67
N LYS A 61 -1.35 0.26 -1.14
CA LYS A 61 -1.63 -0.53 0.06
C LYS A 61 -1.24 -2.00 -0.12
N LYS A 62 -1.49 -2.56 -1.30
CA LYS A 62 -1.12 -3.94 -1.63
C LYS A 62 0.39 -4.11 -1.79
N ARG A 63 1.13 -3.03 -1.96
CA ARG A 63 2.58 -3.04 -2.12
C ARG A 63 3.32 -2.82 -0.80
N ILE A 64 2.61 -2.82 0.31
CA ILE A 64 3.18 -2.74 1.65
C ILE A 64 2.82 -4.03 2.37
N CYS A 65 3.83 -4.71 2.92
CA CYS A 65 3.60 -5.93 3.67
C CYS A 65 2.83 -5.62 4.95
N HIS A 66 1.79 -6.40 5.25
CA HIS A 66 0.99 -6.20 6.46
C HIS A 66 1.78 -6.50 7.75
N ASN A 67 2.76 -7.37 7.66
CA ASN A 67 3.54 -7.81 8.82
C ASN A 67 4.80 -6.97 9.04
N CYS A 68 5.70 -6.94 8.06
CA CYS A 68 7.00 -6.26 8.20
C CYS A 68 6.99 -4.80 7.72
N LYS A 69 5.94 -4.37 7.04
CA LYS A 69 5.76 -3.00 6.53
C LYS A 69 6.79 -2.56 5.50
N ASN A 70 7.55 -3.50 4.93
CA ASN A 70 8.49 -3.20 3.86
C ASN A 70 7.75 -3.01 2.54
N PHE A 71 8.36 -2.22 1.66
CA PHE A 71 7.82 -2.01 0.32
C PHE A 71 8.00 -3.28 -0.51
N LEU A 72 6.94 -3.70 -1.19
CA LEU A 72 6.94 -4.92 -2.01
C LEU A 72 7.10 -4.56 -3.48
N TYR A 73 8.17 -5.05 -4.09
CA TYR A 73 8.44 -4.85 -5.50
C TYR A 73 8.22 -6.17 -6.26
N PRO A 74 7.36 -6.19 -7.29
CA PRO A 74 7.00 -7.43 -7.98
C PRO A 74 8.23 -8.15 -8.56
N GLY A 75 8.30 -9.45 -8.28
CA GLY A 75 9.35 -10.30 -8.82
C GLY A 75 10.69 -10.25 -8.08
N ILE A 76 10.85 -9.32 -7.12
CA ILE A 76 12.08 -9.20 -6.34
C ILE A 76 11.88 -9.68 -4.91
N ASN A 77 10.95 -9.06 -4.16
CA ASN A 77 10.75 -9.41 -2.75
C ASN A 77 9.34 -9.87 -2.43
N TYR A 78 8.50 -10.10 -3.42
CA TYR A 78 7.23 -10.77 -3.18
C TYR A 78 6.76 -11.52 -4.42
N ARG A 79 5.87 -12.47 -4.18
CA ARG A 79 5.30 -13.31 -5.21
C ARG A 79 3.79 -13.22 -5.20
N VAL A 80 3.20 -13.16 -6.38
CA VAL A 80 1.75 -13.14 -6.57
C VAL A 80 1.33 -14.48 -7.17
N ARG A 81 0.36 -15.15 -6.56
CA ARG A 81 -0.24 -16.37 -7.10
C ARG A 81 -1.75 -16.26 -7.09
N ILE A 82 -2.37 -16.72 -8.18
CA ILE A 82 -3.82 -16.77 -8.31
C ILE A 82 -4.25 -18.19 -8.06
N HIS A 83 -5.17 -18.38 -7.10
CA HIS A 83 -5.74 -19.69 -6.78
C HIS A 83 -7.21 -19.69 -7.16
N SER A 84 -7.61 -20.71 -7.93
CA SER A 84 -8.99 -20.90 -8.32
C SER A 84 -9.54 -22.14 -7.62
N LYS A 85 -10.45 -21.94 -6.66
CA LYS A 85 -11.11 -23.02 -5.94
C LYS A 85 -12.62 -22.91 -6.11
N LYS A 86 -13.24 -23.95 -6.64
CA LYS A 86 -14.68 -23.97 -6.93
C LYS A 86 -15.54 -23.78 -5.69
N ALA A 87 -15.15 -24.37 -4.55
CA ALA A 87 -15.96 -24.36 -3.33
C ALA A 87 -15.76 -23.11 -2.46
N LYS A 88 -14.57 -22.48 -2.51
CA LYS A 88 -14.20 -21.36 -1.63
C LYS A 88 -13.96 -20.06 -2.39
N GLY A 89 -14.20 -20.04 -3.69
CA GLY A 89 -13.93 -18.88 -4.53
C GLY A 89 -12.46 -18.74 -4.87
N SER A 90 -12.20 -17.87 -5.85
CA SER A 90 -10.84 -17.57 -6.29
C SER A 90 -10.21 -16.49 -5.41
N HIS A 91 -8.91 -16.61 -5.19
CA HIS A 91 -8.18 -15.59 -4.41
C HIS A 91 -6.78 -15.38 -4.95
N VAL A 92 -6.21 -14.22 -4.66
CA VAL A 92 -4.83 -13.87 -4.99
C VAL A 92 -4.02 -13.92 -3.71
N SER A 93 -2.90 -14.65 -3.72
CA SER A 93 -1.97 -14.71 -2.60
C SER A 93 -0.75 -13.85 -2.87
N LEU A 94 -0.43 -12.94 -1.96
CA LEU A 94 0.79 -12.14 -1.99
C LEU A 94 1.72 -12.65 -0.89
N THR A 95 2.85 -13.23 -1.27
CA THR A 95 3.84 -13.74 -0.31
C THR A 95 5.02 -12.80 -0.25
N CYS A 96 5.28 -12.25 0.93
CA CYS A 96 6.45 -11.40 1.17
C CYS A 96 7.69 -12.28 1.43
N PHE A 97 8.77 -12.03 0.71
CA PHE A 97 10.02 -12.78 0.92
C PHE A 97 10.86 -12.23 2.07
N GLU A 98 10.53 -11.04 2.58
CA GLU A 98 11.28 -10.46 3.71
C GLU A 98 10.88 -11.09 5.05
N CYS A 99 9.59 -11.37 5.24
CA CYS A 99 9.09 -11.96 6.49
C CYS A 99 8.36 -13.29 6.28
N ASN A 100 8.23 -13.75 5.05
CA ASN A 100 7.56 -15.00 4.66
C ASN A 100 6.07 -15.06 5.02
N LYS A 101 5.43 -13.92 5.22
CA LYS A 101 3.98 -13.85 5.46
C LYS A 101 3.21 -13.78 4.16
N THR A 102 2.07 -14.44 4.12
CA THR A 102 1.19 -14.46 2.96
C THR A 102 -0.10 -13.73 3.28
N THR A 103 -0.48 -12.79 2.41
CA THR A 103 -1.75 -12.08 2.49
C THR A 103 -2.64 -12.55 1.35
N ARG A 104 -3.91 -12.83 1.64
CA ARG A 104 -4.87 -13.31 0.65
C ARG A 104 -5.94 -12.27 0.38
N TYR A 105 -6.21 -12.03 -0.89
CA TYR A 105 -7.29 -11.14 -1.34
C TYR A 105 -8.27 -11.95 -2.17
N PHE A 106 -9.51 -12.03 -1.73
CA PHE A 106 -10.55 -12.76 -2.45
C PHE A 106 -11.00 -11.96 -3.67
N ILE A 107 -11.17 -12.68 -4.80
CA ILE A 107 -11.68 -12.08 -6.02
C ILE A 107 -13.20 -12.10 -5.94
N LYS A 108 -13.81 -10.91 -5.93
CA LYS A 108 -15.26 -10.79 -5.95
C LYS A 108 -15.75 -10.98 -7.38
N LEU A 109 -16.56 -12.02 -7.58
CA LEU A 109 -17.26 -12.16 -8.83
C LEU A 109 -18.41 -11.16 -8.86
N ASN A 110 -18.30 -10.15 -9.71
CA ASN A 110 -19.39 -9.25 -9.97
C ASN A 110 -20.44 -9.98 -10.84
N ASN A 111 -21.35 -10.68 -10.19
CA ASN A 111 -22.54 -11.19 -10.86
C ASN A 111 -23.51 -10.02 -11.08
N LYS A 112 -23.16 -9.14 -11.98
CA LYS A 112 -24.14 -8.20 -12.51
C LYS A 112 -24.99 -8.95 -13.51
N LYS A 113 -26.15 -9.31 -13.05
CA LYS A 113 -27.21 -9.66 -13.96
C LYS A 113 -27.82 -8.40 -14.53
#